data_90588f8dcb3899125ba27f884a3b3f70
#
_entry.id   90588f8dcb3899125ba27f884a3b3f70
#
_cell.length_a   1.000
_cell.length_b   1.000
_cell.length_c   1.000
_cell.angle_alpha   90.00
_cell.angle_beta   90.00
_cell.angle_gamma   90.00
#
_symmetry.space_group_name_H-M   'P 1'
#
loop_
_entity.id
_entity.type
_entity.pdbx_description
1 polymer ?
#
loop_
_entity_poly.entity_id
_entity_poly.type
_entity_poly.pdbx_seq_one_letter_code
_entity_poly.pdbx_strand_id
1 'polypeptide(L)'
;MDDARLANLLGVAALAAHDRMRAAVETELPAGGAAPAALVHLHAHPGETVEALRRVLGISQPATVRAVDRLVAAELLERRPGPDRRSLALHLTAAGVRAAERLHGRRTAALDELLGALAPGEREALRPLLERLVASLASDRAGALSTCRLCDRDACTRDPGCPLDHTVVAAGP
;
A
#
# COMPACT_ATOMS: atom_id res chain seq x y z
N MET A 1 12.87 31.90 -0.60
CA MET A 1 13.20 30.48 -0.24
C MET A 1 13.51 29.75 -1.53
N ASP A 2 14.55 28.94 -1.55
CA ASP A 2 14.93 28.24 -2.78
C ASP A 2 14.07 26.98 -2.92
N ASP A 3 12.96 27.10 -3.65
CA ASP A 3 12.00 26.01 -3.91
C ASP A 3 12.65 24.85 -4.68
N ALA A 4 13.70 25.11 -5.47
CA ALA A 4 14.44 24.06 -6.19
C ALA A 4 15.20 23.14 -5.21
N ARG A 5 15.78 23.71 -4.15
CA ARG A 5 16.41 22.90 -3.09
C ARG A 5 15.40 22.05 -2.33
N LEU A 6 14.23 22.62 -2.00
CA LEU A 6 13.17 21.88 -1.32
C LEU A 6 12.67 20.71 -2.18
N ALA A 7 12.41 20.94 -3.46
CA ALA A 7 12.01 19.90 -4.40
C ALA A 7 13.07 18.78 -4.53
N ASN A 8 14.35 19.15 -4.59
CA ASN A 8 15.44 18.17 -4.63
C ASN A 8 15.52 17.34 -3.35
N LEU A 9 15.39 17.95 -2.17
CA LEU A 9 15.40 17.24 -0.89
C LEU A 9 14.20 16.28 -0.77
N LEU A 10 13.02 16.70 -1.21
CA LEU A 10 11.84 15.84 -1.26
C LEU A 10 12.07 14.63 -2.18
N GLY A 11 12.65 14.86 -3.37
CA GLY A 11 12.97 13.78 -4.31
C GLY A 11 13.95 12.76 -3.73
N VAL A 12 15.03 13.22 -3.08
CA VAL A 12 16.01 12.36 -2.40
C VAL A 12 15.35 11.58 -1.27
N ALA A 13 14.55 12.24 -0.42
CA ALA A 13 13.85 11.58 0.68
C ALA A 13 12.86 10.53 0.18
N ALA A 14 12.11 10.83 -0.90
CA ALA A 14 11.16 9.91 -1.49
C ALA A 14 11.84 8.65 -2.07
N LEU A 15 12.96 8.81 -2.78
CA LEU A 15 13.75 7.67 -3.29
C LEU A 15 14.32 6.83 -2.15
N ALA A 16 14.92 7.46 -1.15
CA ALA A 16 15.48 6.75 0.00
C ALA A 16 14.40 5.98 0.78
N ALA A 17 13.23 6.58 0.99
CA ALA A 17 12.09 5.92 1.63
C ALA A 17 11.58 4.75 0.78
N HIS A 18 11.45 4.93 -0.53
CA HIS A 18 11.04 3.87 -1.47
C HIS A 18 12.00 2.68 -1.42
N ASP A 19 13.31 2.93 -1.53
CA ASP A 19 14.31 1.87 -1.58
C ASP A 19 14.38 1.08 -0.26
N ARG A 20 14.27 1.75 0.89
CA ARG A 20 14.22 1.10 2.20
C ARG A 20 12.97 0.24 2.38
N MET A 21 11.80 0.78 2.02
CA MET A 21 10.55 0.00 2.04
C MET A 21 10.64 -1.21 1.12
N ARG A 22 11.17 -1.05 -0.08
CA ARG A 22 11.34 -2.13 -1.06
C ARG A 22 12.24 -3.23 -0.52
N ALA A 23 13.42 -2.88 -0.01
CA ALA A 23 14.37 -3.83 0.57
C ALA A 23 13.76 -4.59 1.77
N ALA A 24 13.05 -3.89 2.66
CA ALA A 24 12.38 -4.49 3.81
C ALA A 24 11.28 -5.49 3.41
N VAL A 25 10.53 -5.18 2.37
CA VAL A 25 9.44 -6.01 1.84
C VAL A 25 9.98 -7.23 1.07
N GLU A 26 11.05 -7.06 0.28
CA GLU A 26 11.68 -8.15 -0.47
C GLU A 26 12.28 -9.24 0.43
N THR A 27 12.75 -8.89 1.62
CA THR A 27 13.23 -9.87 2.59
C THR A 27 12.11 -10.76 3.15
N GLU A 28 10.90 -10.23 3.27
CA GLU A 28 9.76 -10.98 3.82
C GLU A 28 9.04 -11.82 2.76
N LEU A 29 9.00 -11.34 1.51
CA LEU A 29 8.34 -12.02 0.40
C LEU A 29 9.23 -12.03 -0.85
N PRO A 30 10.12 -13.01 -1.00
CA PRO A 30 11.03 -13.12 -2.16
C PRO A 30 10.34 -13.26 -3.51
N ALA A 31 9.03 -13.44 -3.53
CA ALA A 31 8.22 -13.50 -4.75
C ALA A 31 8.35 -12.25 -5.65
N GLY A 32 8.82 -11.13 -5.08
CA GLY A 32 9.14 -9.89 -5.80
C GLY A 32 7.99 -9.25 -6.58
N GLY A 33 8.29 -8.18 -7.27
CA GLY A 33 7.35 -7.48 -8.16
C GLY A 33 6.13 -6.92 -7.43
N ALA A 34 4.92 -7.18 -7.94
CA ALA A 34 3.67 -6.66 -7.39
C ALA A 34 3.04 -7.53 -6.29
N ALA A 35 3.60 -8.72 -5.99
CA ALA A 35 3.03 -9.64 -5.02
C ALA A 35 2.89 -9.05 -3.59
N PRO A 36 3.88 -8.30 -3.05
CA PRO A 36 3.73 -7.65 -1.76
C PRO A 36 2.60 -6.64 -1.71
N ALA A 37 2.47 -5.79 -2.73
CA ALA A 37 1.38 -4.82 -2.80
C ALA A 37 0.01 -5.48 -2.96
N ALA A 38 -0.07 -6.59 -3.72
CA ALA A 38 -1.27 -7.39 -3.82
C ALA A 38 -1.68 -7.98 -2.48
N LEU A 39 -0.73 -8.52 -1.72
CA LEU A 39 -0.97 -9.12 -0.41
C LEU A 39 -1.49 -8.09 0.60
N VAL A 40 -0.81 -6.95 0.70
CA VAL A 40 -1.18 -5.85 1.61
C VAL A 40 -2.55 -5.28 1.23
N HIS A 41 -2.79 -5.05 -0.07
CA HIS A 41 -4.07 -4.52 -0.52
C HIS A 41 -5.23 -5.48 -0.21
N LEU A 42 -5.07 -6.78 -0.51
CA LEU A 42 -6.10 -7.80 -0.25
C LEU A 42 -6.33 -8.06 1.25
N HIS A 43 -5.36 -7.74 2.11
CA HIS A 43 -5.55 -7.76 3.56
C HIS A 43 -6.58 -6.71 4.00
N ALA A 44 -6.50 -5.51 3.46
CA ALA A 44 -7.46 -4.42 3.75
C ALA A 44 -8.78 -4.54 2.95
N HIS A 45 -8.77 -5.24 1.81
CA HIS A 45 -9.90 -5.35 0.88
C HIS A 45 -10.12 -6.80 0.44
N PRO A 46 -10.60 -7.69 1.35
CA PRO A 46 -10.82 -9.09 1.03
C PRO A 46 -11.98 -9.25 0.03
N GLY A 47 -11.86 -10.25 -0.84
CA GLY A 47 -12.93 -10.59 -1.79
C GLY A 47 -12.89 -9.81 -3.10
N GLU A 48 -11.89 -8.98 -3.35
CA GLU A 48 -11.74 -8.29 -4.63
C GLU A 48 -11.43 -9.26 -5.78
N THR A 49 -11.77 -8.83 -7.00
CA THR A 49 -11.46 -9.56 -8.23
C THR A 49 -10.04 -9.25 -8.71
N VAL A 50 -9.50 -10.13 -9.59
CA VAL A 50 -8.21 -9.88 -10.27
C VAL A 50 -8.22 -8.55 -11.02
N GLU A 51 -9.36 -8.16 -11.62
CA GLU A 51 -9.48 -6.90 -12.36
C GLU A 51 -9.46 -5.68 -11.43
N ALA A 52 -10.12 -5.74 -10.26
CA ALA A 52 -10.03 -4.68 -9.26
C ALA A 52 -8.59 -4.52 -8.75
N LEU A 53 -7.95 -5.63 -8.41
CA LEU A 53 -6.54 -5.65 -7.98
C LEU A 53 -5.61 -5.08 -9.08
N ARG A 54 -5.84 -5.38 -10.36
CA ARG A 54 -5.07 -4.84 -11.49
C ARG A 54 -5.07 -3.31 -11.50
N ARG A 55 -6.24 -2.71 -11.30
CA ARG A 55 -6.39 -1.23 -11.27
C ARG A 55 -5.60 -0.61 -10.14
N VAL A 56 -5.65 -1.21 -8.96
CA VAL A 56 -4.90 -0.73 -7.79
C VAL A 56 -3.40 -0.84 -8.00
N LEU A 57 -2.92 -1.98 -8.54
CA LEU A 57 -1.50 -2.20 -8.78
C LEU A 57 -0.94 -1.39 -9.95
N GLY A 58 -1.79 -0.89 -10.85
CA GLY A 58 -1.38 -0.13 -12.02
C GLY A 58 -0.52 -0.91 -13.01
N ILE A 59 -0.70 -2.24 -13.10
CA ILE A 59 0.10 -3.14 -13.96
C ILE A 59 -0.78 -3.85 -14.99
N SER A 60 -0.15 -4.51 -15.96
CA SER A 60 -0.88 -5.25 -16.99
C SER A 60 -1.62 -6.47 -16.43
N GLN A 61 -2.70 -6.89 -17.11
CA GLN A 61 -3.47 -8.09 -16.76
C GLN A 61 -2.57 -9.34 -16.59
N PRO A 62 -1.66 -9.68 -17.53
CA PRO A 62 -0.78 -10.83 -17.35
C PRO A 62 0.15 -10.71 -16.13
N ALA A 63 0.61 -9.51 -15.80
CA ALA A 63 1.46 -9.28 -14.63
C ALA A 63 0.68 -9.49 -13.33
N THR A 64 -0.60 -9.03 -13.28
CA THR A 64 -1.49 -9.24 -12.14
C THR A 64 -1.78 -10.72 -11.93
N VAL A 65 -2.13 -11.44 -13.01
CA VAL A 65 -2.37 -12.89 -12.94
C VAL A 65 -1.15 -13.62 -12.40
N ARG A 66 0.05 -13.32 -12.92
CA ARG A 66 1.30 -13.94 -12.42
C ARG A 66 1.57 -13.61 -10.95
N ALA A 67 1.24 -12.41 -10.47
CA ALA A 67 1.39 -12.06 -9.06
C ALA A 67 0.41 -12.87 -8.19
N VAL A 68 -0.85 -12.99 -8.61
CA VAL A 68 -1.87 -13.80 -7.95
C VAL A 68 -1.48 -15.27 -7.94
N ASP A 69 -1.04 -15.84 -9.08
CA ASP A 69 -0.63 -17.24 -9.18
C ASP A 69 0.54 -17.58 -8.25
N ARG A 70 1.52 -16.68 -8.13
CA ARG A 70 2.63 -16.84 -7.18
C ARG A 70 2.15 -16.86 -5.73
N LEU A 71 1.23 -15.98 -5.36
CA LEU A 71 0.66 -15.96 -4.01
C LEU A 71 -0.18 -17.21 -3.72
N VAL A 72 -0.90 -17.72 -4.71
CA VAL A 72 -1.65 -18.99 -4.58
C VAL A 72 -0.69 -20.18 -4.45
N ALA A 73 0.35 -20.24 -5.28
CA ALA A 73 1.37 -21.29 -5.21
C ALA A 73 2.15 -21.28 -3.87
N ALA A 74 2.29 -20.10 -3.24
CA ALA A 74 2.87 -19.94 -1.91
C ALA A 74 1.87 -20.18 -0.76
N GLU A 75 0.63 -20.59 -1.07
CA GLU A 75 -0.45 -20.82 -0.09
C GLU A 75 -0.82 -19.58 0.74
N LEU A 76 -0.53 -18.38 0.22
CA LEU A 76 -0.86 -17.10 0.87
C LEU A 76 -2.22 -16.54 0.43
N LEU A 77 -2.70 -16.99 -0.72
CA LEU A 77 -3.92 -16.51 -1.37
C LEU A 77 -4.74 -17.69 -1.90
N GLU A 78 -6.04 -17.58 -1.83
CA GLU A 78 -6.97 -18.50 -2.45
C GLU A 78 -8.01 -17.78 -3.30
N ARG A 79 -8.51 -18.50 -4.32
CA ARG A 79 -9.62 -18.05 -5.15
C ARG A 79 -10.89 -18.72 -4.67
N ARG A 80 -11.91 -17.92 -4.36
CA ARG A 80 -13.24 -18.40 -3.97
C ARG A 80 -14.29 -17.94 -4.99
N PRO A 81 -15.44 -18.63 -5.10
CA PRO A 81 -16.57 -18.10 -5.86
C PRO A 81 -16.91 -16.66 -5.41
N GLY A 82 -17.03 -15.74 -6.36
CA GLY A 82 -17.44 -14.37 -6.10
C GLY A 82 -18.96 -14.24 -5.95
N PRO A 83 -19.46 -12.99 -5.78
CA PRO A 83 -20.89 -12.70 -5.64
C PRO A 83 -21.72 -13.18 -6.82
N ASP A 84 -21.16 -13.09 -8.02
CA ASP A 84 -21.72 -13.72 -9.19
C ASP A 84 -20.95 -15.03 -9.48
N ARG A 85 -21.65 -16.07 -9.96
CA ARG A 85 -21.06 -17.41 -10.20
C ARG A 85 -19.98 -17.42 -11.29
N ARG A 86 -19.73 -16.31 -11.97
CA ARG A 86 -18.75 -16.17 -13.07
C ARG A 86 -17.48 -15.45 -12.61
N SER A 87 -17.53 -14.77 -11.46
CA SER A 87 -16.37 -14.08 -10.89
C SER A 87 -15.67 -14.91 -9.84
N LEU A 88 -14.34 -14.71 -9.74
CA LEU A 88 -13.52 -15.27 -8.67
C LEU A 88 -13.08 -14.13 -7.75
N ALA A 89 -13.35 -14.30 -6.47
CA ALA A 89 -12.93 -13.42 -5.39
C ALA A 89 -11.59 -13.89 -4.81
N LEU A 90 -10.72 -12.95 -4.50
CA LEU A 90 -9.40 -13.18 -3.93
C LEU A 90 -9.46 -13.05 -2.41
N HIS A 91 -9.02 -14.07 -1.69
CA HIS A 91 -8.99 -14.07 -0.23
C HIS A 91 -7.63 -14.52 0.28
N LEU A 92 -7.10 -13.82 1.28
CA LEU A 92 -5.91 -14.29 1.96
C LEU A 92 -6.21 -15.54 2.78
N THR A 93 -5.28 -16.47 2.80
CA THR A 93 -5.26 -17.56 3.79
C THR A 93 -4.83 -17.02 5.15
N ALA A 94 -4.93 -17.82 6.22
CA ALA A 94 -4.38 -17.45 7.51
C ALA A 94 -2.84 -17.19 7.45
N ALA A 95 -2.12 -17.90 6.59
CA ALA A 95 -0.70 -17.65 6.34
C ALA A 95 -0.50 -16.32 5.59
N GLY A 96 -1.37 -16.00 4.62
CA GLY A 96 -1.36 -14.75 3.89
C GLY A 96 -1.62 -13.53 4.78
N VAL A 97 -2.59 -13.62 5.70
CA VAL A 97 -2.85 -12.56 6.70
C VAL A 97 -1.59 -12.28 7.53
N ARG A 98 -1.00 -13.31 8.11
CA ARG A 98 0.25 -13.16 8.88
C ARG A 98 1.41 -12.60 8.04
N ALA A 99 1.51 -12.97 6.77
CA ALA A 99 2.51 -12.41 5.87
C ALA A 99 2.27 -10.92 5.60
N ALA A 100 1.02 -10.50 5.39
CA ALA A 100 0.66 -9.07 5.23
C ALA A 100 1.00 -8.26 6.48
N GLU A 101 0.69 -8.76 7.66
CA GLU A 101 1.03 -8.12 8.94
C GLU A 101 2.55 -7.96 9.12
N ARG A 102 3.33 -8.99 8.78
CA ARG A 102 4.80 -8.89 8.81
C ARG A 102 5.33 -7.88 7.79
N LEU A 103 4.77 -7.83 6.58
CA LEU A 103 5.12 -6.81 5.57
C LEU A 103 4.86 -5.39 6.09
N HIS A 104 3.71 -5.16 6.74
CA HIS A 104 3.42 -3.89 7.39
C HIS A 104 4.45 -3.54 8.46
N GLY A 105 4.77 -4.47 9.36
CA GLY A 105 5.76 -4.26 10.41
C GLY A 105 7.15 -3.92 9.85
N ARG A 106 7.62 -4.64 8.83
CA ARG A 106 8.91 -4.38 8.16
C ARG A 106 8.94 -3.01 7.49
N ARG A 107 7.85 -2.68 6.75
CA ARG A 107 7.71 -1.36 6.13
C ARG A 107 7.73 -0.24 7.16
N THR A 108 6.97 -0.38 8.24
CA THR A 108 6.89 0.62 9.30
C THR A 108 8.25 0.81 9.96
N ALA A 109 8.94 -0.26 10.35
CA ALA A 109 10.27 -0.18 10.93
C ALA A 109 11.28 0.56 10.03
N ALA A 110 11.27 0.27 8.72
CA ALA A 110 12.15 0.93 7.76
C ALA A 110 11.88 2.45 7.62
N LEU A 111 10.63 2.87 7.79
CA LEU A 111 10.25 4.30 7.77
C LEU A 111 10.53 4.98 9.12
N ASP A 112 10.34 4.27 10.23
CA ASP A 112 10.65 4.77 11.57
C ASP A 112 12.15 5.05 11.75
N GLU A 113 13.02 4.26 11.11
CA GLU A 113 14.46 4.55 11.06
C GLU A 113 14.75 5.89 10.38
N LEU A 114 14.05 6.22 9.29
CA LEU A 114 14.19 7.52 8.62
C LEU A 114 13.67 8.67 9.50
N LEU A 115 12.50 8.47 10.11
CA LEU A 115 11.91 9.45 11.02
C LEU A 115 12.73 9.58 12.30
N GLY A 116 13.57 8.60 12.64
CA GLY A 116 14.49 8.62 13.76
C GLY A 116 15.51 9.75 13.71
N ALA A 117 15.81 10.29 12.53
CA ALA A 117 16.66 11.47 12.35
C ALA A 117 16.04 12.78 12.88
N LEU A 118 14.72 12.80 13.13
CA LEU A 118 13.97 13.96 13.58
C LEU A 118 13.68 13.89 15.09
N ALA A 119 13.80 15.04 15.77
CA ALA A 119 13.35 15.17 17.14
C ALA A 119 11.80 15.02 17.23
N PRO A 120 11.25 14.69 18.42
CA PRO A 120 9.80 14.49 18.58
C PRO A 120 8.97 15.69 18.08
N GLY A 121 9.32 16.93 18.43
CA GLY A 121 8.62 18.13 17.98
C GLY A 121 8.71 18.37 16.47
N GLU A 122 9.82 17.95 15.82
CA GLU A 122 9.97 18.06 14.36
C GLU A 122 9.07 17.03 13.64
N ARG A 123 8.88 15.84 14.21
CA ARG A 123 7.92 14.83 13.68
C ARG A 123 6.49 15.33 13.79
N GLU A 124 6.13 15.97 14.90
CA GLU A 124 4.81 16.59 15.08
C GLU A 124 4.57 17.71 14.06
N ALA A 125 5.56 18.57 13.82
CA ALA A 125 5.48 19.62 12.81
C ALA A 125 5.41 19.08 11.37
N LEU A 126 6.09 17.95 11.08
CA LEU A 126 6.10 17.32 9.78
C LEU A 126 4.75 16.65 9.42
N ARG A 127 4.02 16.12 10.42
CA ARG A 127 2.77 15.38 10.20
C ARG A 127 1.75 16.15 9.37
N PRO A 128 1.28 17.36 9.73
CA PRO A 128 0.29 18.10 8.94
C PRO A 128 0.78 18.48 7.55
N LEU A 129 2.09 18.62 7.35
CA LEU A 129 2.67 18.88 6.04
C LEU A 129 2.58 17.66 5.12
N LEU A 130 2.88 16.48 5.66
CA LEU A 130 2.71 15.21 4.93
C LEU A 130 1.24 14.92 4.63
N GLU A 131 0.33 15.16 5.58
CA GLU A 131 -1.12 14.99 5.35
C GLU A 131 -1.60 15.84 4.18
N ARG A 132 -1.21 17.11 4.12
CA ARG A 132 -1.54 18.00 2.99
C ARG A 132 -0.94 17.54 1.67
N LEU A 133 0.31 17.08 1.67
CA LEU A 133 0.93 16.52 0.47
C LEU A 133 0.21 15.25 0.02
N VAL A 134 -0.07 14.33 0.93
CA VAL A 134 -0.79 13.09 0.63
C VAL A 134 -2.18 13.37 0.10
N ALA A 135 -2.93 14.31 0.69
CA ALA A 135 -4.26 14.71 0.23
C ALA A 135 -4.27 15.20 -1.23
N SER A 136 -3.15 15.74 -1.73
CA SER A 136 -3.03 16.21 -3.11
C SER A 136 -2.65 15.13 -4.14
N LEU A 137 -2.31 13.91 -3.69
CA LEU A 137 -1.77 12.85 -4.58
C LEU A 137 -2.85 12.10 -5.38
N ALA A 138 -4.11 12.22 -5.01
CA ALA A 138 -5.19 11.55 -5.72
C ALA A 138 -6.45 12.43 -5.74
N SER A 139 -7.15 12.42 -6.88
CA SER A 139 -8.41 13.14 -7.09
C SER A 139 -9.63 12.22 -7.16
N ASP A 140 -9.40 10.91 -7.20
CA ASP A 140 -10.46 9.89 -7.26
C ASP A 140 -10.08 8.62 -6.46
N ARG A 141 -11.07 7.74 -6.31
CA ARG A 141 -10.90 6.49 -5.57
C ARG A 141 -9.81 5.59 -6.15
N ALA A 142 -9.71 5.48 -7.46
CA ALA A 142 -8.74 4.58 -8.10
C ALA A 142 -7.30 5.06 -7.84
N GLY A 143 -7.06 6.37 -7.97
CA GLY A 143 -5.79 7.01 -7.63
C GLY A 143 -5.44 6.87 -6.14
N ALA A 144 -6.41 7.06 -5.24
CA ALA A 144 -6.23 6.89 -3.81
C ALA A 144 -5.82 5.44 -3.47
N LEU A 145 -6.53 4.43 -3.98
CA LEU A 145 -6.19 3.03 -3.74
C LEU A 145 -4.82 2.65 -4.31
N SER A 146 -4.46 3.16 -5.50
CA SER A 146 -3.15 2.93 -6.09
C SER A 146 -2.03 3.59 -5.27
N THR A 147 -2.24 4.82 -4.80
CA THR A 147 -1.30 5.53 -3.92
C THR A 147 -1.11 4.77 -2.60
N CYS A 148 -2.20 4.27 -2.01
CA CYS A 148 -2.21 3.58 -0.73
C CYS A 148 -1.97 2.06 -0.80
N ARG A 149 -1.55 1.50 -1.94
CA ARG A 149 -1.43 0.04 -2.16
C ARG A 149 -0.51 -0.72 -1.19
N LEU A 150 0.34 -0.01 -0.45
CA LEU A 150 1.21 -0.55 0.60
C LEU A 150 0.94 0.10 1.97
N CYS A 151 -0.16 0.85 2.12
CA CYS A 151 -0.48 1.57 3.34
C CYS A 151 -0.95 0.61 4.45
N ASP A 152 -0.52 0.89 5.66
CA ASP A 152 -1.16 0.37 6.86
C ASP A 152 -2.44 1.20 7.10
N ARG A 153 -3.58 0.61 6.68
CA ARG A 153 -4.87 1.29 6.78
C ARG A 153 -5.24 1.56 8.22
N ASP A 154 -5.01 0.62 9.11
CA ASP A 154 -5.38 0.75 10.53
C ASP A 154 -4.62 1.89 11.20
N ALA A 155 -3.34 2.05 10.89
CA ALA A 155 -2.55 3.18 11.39
C ALA A 155 -3.04 4.52 10.77
N CYS A 156 -3.41 4.51 9.48
CA CYS A 156 -3.74 5.72 8.73
C CYS A 156 -5.18 6.23 9.00
N THR A 157 -6.11 5.35 9.39
CA THR A 157 -7.52 5.71 9.64
C THR A 157 -7.81 6.08 11.11
N ARG A 158 -6.81 6.05 11.99
CA ARG A 158 -6.93 6.62 13.33
C ARG A 158 -7.09 8.13 13.27
N ASP A 159 -7.52 8.73 14.37
CA ASP A 159 -7.71 10.19 14.47
C ASP A 159 -6.47 10.97 13.98
N PRO A 160 -6.62 11.95 13.09
CA PRO A 160 -7.85 12.55 12.54
C PRO A 160 -8.48 11.83 11.32
N GLY A 161 -7.93 10.71 10.87
CA GLY A 161 -8.38 9.96 9.71
C GLY A 161 -7.44 10.07 8.49
N CYS A 162 -7.72 9.24 7.46
CA CYS A 162 -6.90 9.18 6.26
C CYS A 162 -7.06 10.45 5.40
N PRO A 163 -5.97 11.12 4.98
CA PRO A 163 -6.04 12.29 4.11
C PRO A 163 -6.72 12.04 2.75
N LEU A 164 -6.80 10.77 2.33
CA LEU A 164 -7.42 10.34 1.06
C LEU A 164 -8.82 9.74 1.23
N ASP A 165 -9.38 9.69 2.45
CA ASP A 165 -10.67 9.04 2.71
C ASP A 165 -11.83 9.64 1.91
N HIS A 166 -11.83 10.95 1.66
CA HIS A 166 -12.82 11.62 0.84
C HIS A 166 -12.87 11.10 -0.61
N THR A 167 -11.75 10.55 -1.12
CA THR A 167 -11.67 9.97 -2.47
C THR A 167 -11.98 8.48 -2.47
N VAL A 168 -11.84 7.80 -1.32
CA VAL A 168 -12.08 6.36 -1.15
C VAL A 168 -13.54 6.08 -0.78
N VAL A 169 -14.17 6.95 0.01
CA VAL A 169 -15.54 6.79 0.53
C VAL A 169 -16.62 7.25 -0.47
N ALA A 170 -16.30 8.13 -1.40
CA ALA A 170 -17.25 8.71 -2.36
C ALA A 170 -17.87 7.74 -3.38
N ALA A 171 -17.72 6.43 -3.22
CA ALA A 171 -18.36 5.41 -4.03
C ALA A 171 -19.33 4.53 -3.22
N GLY A 172 -20.10 5.13 -2.35
CA GLY A 172 -21.36 4.57 -1.84
C GLY A 172 -22.44 4.64 -2.91
N PRO A 173 -23.48 3.78 -2.82
CA PRO A 173 -24.41 3.45 -3.89
C PRO A 173 -25.09 4.63 -4.52
#